data_ea69eea18b3183fafa78ae4c16732a41
#
_entry.id   ea69eea18b3183fafa78ae4c16732a41
#
_cell.length_a   1.000
_cell.length_b   1.000
_cell.length_c   1.000
_cell.angle_alpha   90.00
_cell.angle_beta   90.00
_cell.angle_gamma   90.00
#
_symmetry.space_group_name_H-M   'P 1'
#
loop_
_entity.id
_entity.type
_entity.pdbx_description
1 polymer ?
#
loop_
_entity_poly.entity_id
_entity_poly.type
_entity_poly.pdbx_seq_one_letter_code
_entity_poly.pdbx_strand_id
1 'polypeptide(L)'
;MKFFTVRHNVYLLLSTVLMLSFSCQNRPNADKQPAETMTTHLKFDEVLFSADSISPLHVVNWSQQYPYFFNLFVNKIIHLPPADSAALALSLQKFVSDKDVKDIHARVEKVFSSADKDKLFSEIEVFLSNYKNELGTQPVKHLITFLSAFNYAVITSDSAIGIGLDMYLGSDCEFYPSIGIPQYAYQHFSKDYILCDVIKGWYQSEHDVDEEKNEFLSRMIYYGKQWYFTSVMAPQMQDTILTG
;
A
#
# COMPACT_ATOMS: atom_id res chain seq x y z
N MET A 1 75.56 -5.82 -17.68
CA MET A 1 74.38 -6.65 -18.02
C MET A 1 73.33 -6.65 -16.90
N LYS A 2 72.94 -5.47 -16.43
CA LYS A 2 71.92 -5.33 -15.35
C LYS A 2 70.80 -4.24 -15.64
N PHE A 3 70.81 -3.65 -16.83
CA PHE A 3 69.80 -2.59 -17.18
C PHE A 3 68.55 -3.10 -17.94
N PHE A 4 68.58 -4.37 -18.38
CA PHE A 4 67.45 -4.87 -19.20
C PHE A 4 66.28 -5.47 -18.41
N THR A 5 66.54 -5.90 -17.19
CA THR A 5 65.51 -6.53 -16.32
C THR A 5 64.62 -5.56 -15.62
N VAL A 6 65.03 -4.32 -15.38
CA VAL A 6 64.23 -3.31 -14.69
C VAL A 6 63.13 -2.74 -15.62
N ARG A 7 63.43 -2.61 -16.91
CA ARG A 7 62.45 -2.09 -17.89
C ARG A 7 61.26 -3.06 -18.10
N HIS A 8 61.49 -4.37 -18.11
CA HIS A 8 60.41 -5.35 -18.27
C HIS A 8 59.47 -5.40 -17.09
N ASN A 9 59.97 -5.26 -15.87
CA ASN A 9 59.14 -5.25 -14.67
C ASN A 9 58.31 -3.97 -14.54
N VAL A 10 58.78 -2.82 -15.04
CA VAL A 10 58.03 -1.57 -15.04
C VAL A 10 56.86 -1.62 -16.04
N TYR A 11 57.06 -2.21 -17.23
CA TYR A 11 55.96 -2.36 -18.20
C TYR A 11 54.94 -3.42 -17.75
N LEU A 12 55.37 -4.47 -17.04
CA LEU A 12 54.44 -5.45 -16.46
C LEU A 12 53.60 -4.85 -15.34
N LEU A 13 54.19 -4.01 -14.49
CA LEU A 13 53.50 -3.28 -13.44
C LEU A 13 52.53 -2.19 -14.00
N LEU A 14 52.94 -1.49 -15.07
CA LEU A 14 52.07 -0.53 -15.73
C LEU A 14 50.89 -1.19 -16.44
N SER A 15 51.10 -2.39 -17.04
CA SER A 15 50.01 -3.13 -17.69
C SER A 15 49.00 -3.71 -16.71
N THR A 16 49.43 -4.13 -15.52
CA THR A 16 48.52 -4.61 -14.44
C THR A 16 47.75 -3.49 -13.79
N VAL A 17 48.32 -2.30 -13.62
CA VAL A 17 47.56 -1.11 -13.10
C VAL A 17 46.56 -0.61 -14.14
N LEU A 18 46.83 -0.70 -15.44
CA LEU A 18 45.89 -0.30 -16.49
C LEU A 18 44.70 -1.25 -16.62
N MET A 19 44.84 -2.52 -16.26
CA MET A 19 43.75 -3.50 -16.27
C MET A 19 42.80 -3.35 -15.05
N LEU A 20 43.25 -2.73 -13.95
CA LEU A 20 42.43 -2.51 -12.77
C LEU A 20 41.51 -1.27 -12.89
N SER A 21 41.78 -0.38 -13.86
CA SER A 21 40.96 0.82 -14.06
C SER A 21 39.72 0.61 -14.95
N PHE A 22 39.53 -0.57 -15.56
CA PHE A 22 38.34 -0.89 -16.37
C PHE A 22 37.27 -1.65 -15.61
N SER A 23 37.35 -1.79 -14.28
CA SER A 23 36.35 -2.50 -13.47
C SER A 23 35.25 -1.61 -12.94
N CYS A 24 35.11 -0.35 -13.39
CA CYS A 24 33.87 0.39 -13.27
C CYS A 24 33.03 0.16 -14.54
N GLN A 25 32.53 -1.05 -14.69
CA GLN A 25 31.38 -1.26 -15.54
C GLN A 25 30.19 -0.52 -14.89
N ASN A 26 29.82 0.62 -15.49
CA ASN A 26 28.44 1.07 -15.45
C ASN A 26 27.57 -0.19 -15.64
N ARG A 27 26.86 -0.62 -14.60
CA ARG A 27 25.73 -1.49 -14.83
C ARG A 27 24.88 -0.74 -15.86
N PRO A 28 24.61 -1.30 -17.03
CA PRO A 28 23.63 -0.70 -17.88
C PRO A 28 22.39 -0.57 -16.99
N ASN A 29 21.84 0.64 -16.89
CA ASN A 29 20.44 0.77 -16.57
C ASN A 29 19.73 -0.10 -17.59
N ALA A 30 19.50 -1.35 -17.25
CA ALA A 30 18.48 -2.10 -17.89
C ALA A 30 17.25 -1.21 -17.68
N ASP A 31 16.72 -0.65 -18.76
CA ASP A 31 15.34 -0.22 -18.82
C ASP A 31 14.55 -1.46 -18.39
N LYS A 32 14.37 -1.60 -17.06
CA LYS A 32 13.45 -2.57 -16.49
C LYS A 32 12.10 -2.00 -16.87
N GLN A 33 11.61 -2.40 -18.03
CA GLN A 33 10.25 -2.24 -18.41
C GLN A 33 9.43 -2.78 -17.24
N PRO A 34 8.57 -1.97 -16.61
CA PRO A 34 7.78 -2.44 -15.48
C PRO A 34 7.06 -3.70 -15.95
N ALA A 35 7.36 -4.83 -15.31
CA ALA A 35 6.67 -6.07 -15.64
C ALA A 35 5.20 -5.80 -15.34
N GLU A 36 4.33 -5.89 -16.35
CA GLU A 36 2.90 -5.72 -16.21
C GLU A 36 2.41 -6.61 -15.07
N THR A 37 2.22 -5.99 -13.92
CA THR A 37 1.51 -6.60 -12.81
C THR A 37 0.04 -6.47 -13.18
N MET A 38 -0.54 -7.56 -13.68
CA MET A 38 -1.98 -7.61 -13.96
C MET A 38 -2.75 -7.61 -12.63
N THR A 39 -2.90 -6.43 -12.04
CA THR A 39 -3.79 -6.21 -10.91
C THR A 39 -5.15 -5.76 -11.40
N THR A 40 -6.20 -6.18 -10.72
CA THR A 40 -7.55 -5.65 -10.96
C THR A 40 -7.83 -4.53 -9.97
N HIS A 41 -8.49 -3.48 -10.44
CA HIS A 41 -8.87 -2.32 -9.65
C HIS A 41 -10.36 -2.41 -9.31
N LEU A 42 -10.69 -2.24 -8.03
CA LEU A 42 -12.07 -2.22 -7.56
C LEU A 42 -12.30 -0.97 -6.71
N LYS A 43 -13.10 -0.05 -7.19
CA LYS A 43 -13.63 1.09 -6.42
C LYS A 43 -14.91 0.63 -5.71
N PHE A 44 -14.74 -0.17 -4.64
CA PHE A 44 -15.89 -0.77 -3.96
C PHE A 44 -16.74 0.26 -3.23
N ASP A 45 -16.17 1.36 -2.80
CA ASP A 45 -16.89 2.53 -2.32
C ASP A 45 -17.89 3.04 -3.38
N GLU A 46 -17.48 3.22 -4.64
CA GLU A 46 -18.36 3.64 -5.71
C GLU A 46 -19.42 2.57 -6.02
N VAL A 47 -19.01 1.29 -6.13
CA VAL A 47 -19.92 0.18 -6.42
C VAL A 47 -20.99 0.03 -5.34
N LEU A 48 -20.62 0.16 -4.08
CA LEU A 48 -21.53 -0.02 -2.95
C LEU A 48 -22.58 1.11 -2.88
N PHE A 49 -22.17 2.36 -3.17
CA PHE A 49 -23.04 3.54 -3.06
C PHE A 49 -23.77 3.90 -4.36
N SER A 50 -23.39 3.32 -5.51
CA SER A 50 -24.06 3.54 -6.80
C SER A 50 -25.38 2.77 -6.94
N ALA A 51 -25.60 1.75 -6.12
CA ALA A 51 -26.81 0.93 -6.19
C ALA A 51 -28.00 1.64 -5.51
N ASP A 52 -29.06 1.92 -6.25
CA ASP A 52 -30.33 2.46 -5.70
C ASP A 52 -30.89 1.57 -4.58
N SER A 53 -30.73 0.25 -4.75
CA SER A 53 -31.08 -0.74 -3.73
C SER A 53 -30.12 -1.95 -3.79
N ILE A 54 -29.66 -2.39 -2.62
CA ILE A 54 -28.82 -3.58 -2.51
C ILE A 54 -29.71 -4.82 -2.44
N SER A 55 -29.62 -5.67 -3.46
CA SER A 55 -30.36 -6.94 -3.55
C SER A 55 -29.53 -8.13 -3.10
N PRO A 56 -30.15 -9.29 -2.77
CA PRO A 56 -29.42 -10.52 -2.49
C PRO A 56 -28.48 -10.95 -3.65
N LEU A 57 -28.83 -10.61 -4.89
CA LEU A 57 -28.00 -10.91 -6.06
C LEU A 57 -26.69 -10.10 -6.05
N HIS A 58 -26.71 -8.83 -5.62
CA HIS A 58 -25.50 -8.03 -5.43
C HIS A 58 -24.57 -8.72 -4.41
N VAL A 59 -25.10 -9.15 -3.27
CA VAL A 59 -24.34 -9.86 -2.22
C VAL A 59 -23.69 -11.14 -2.77
N VAL A 60 -24.45 -11.95 -3.50
CA VAL A 60 -23.95 -13.19 -4.13
C VAL A 60 -22.84 -12.86 -5.11
N ASN A 61 -23.05 -11.90 -6.00
CA ASN A 61 -22.06 -11.52 -7.01
C ASN A 61 -20.76 -11.00 -6.36
N TRP A 62 -20.85 -10.09 -5.37
CA TRP A 62 -19.67 -9.57 -4.68
C TRP A 62 -18.94 -10.66 -3.90
N SER A 63 -19.67 -11.57 -3.24
CA SER A 63 -19.06 -12.70 -2.51
C SER A 63 -18.37 -13.72 -3.42
N GLN A 64 -18.83 -13.88 -4.66
CA GLN A 64 -18.21 -14.77 -5.65
C GLN A 64 -17.02 -14.10 -6.35
N GLN A 65 -17.15 -12.83 -6.69
CA GLN A 65 -16.12 -12.09 -7.41
C GLN A 65 -14.93 -11.71 -6.52
N TYR A 66 -15.20 -11.37 -5.26
CA TYR A 66 -14.19 -10.91 -4.29
C TYR A 66 -14.35 -11.64 -2.94
N PRO A 67 -14.28 -12.98 -2.89
CA PRO A 67 -14.70 -13.77 -1.73
C PRO A 67 -13.95 -13.40 -0.44
N TYR A 68 -12.64 -13.22 -0.52
CA TYR A 68 -11.85 -12.83 0.64
C TYR A 68 -12.17 -11.41 1.12
N PHE A 69 -12.10 -10.43 0.20
CA PHE A 69 -12.36 -9.02 0.53
C PHE A 69 -13.77 -8.82 1.06
N PHE A 70 -14.78 -9.35 0.36
CA PHE A 70 -16.17 -9.15 0.75
C PHE A 70 -16.48 -9.76 2.13
N ASN A 71 -15.93 -10.94 2.42
CA ASN A 71 -16.05 -11.56 3.74
C ASN A 71 -15.39 -10.70 4.82
N LEU A 72 -14.17 -10.21 4.57
CA LEU A 72 -13.47 -9.31 5.47
C LEU A 72 -14.24 -8.00 5.68
N PHE A 73 -14.75 -7.41 4.59
CA PHE A 73 -15.52 -6.17 4.63
C PHE A 73 -16.74 -6.28 5.54
N VAL A 74 -17.59 -7.27 5.31
CA VAL A 74 -18.84 -7.39 6.07
C VAL A 74 -18.62 -7.81 7.53
N ASN A 75 -17.69 -8.73 7.79
CA ASN A 75 -17.54 -9.33 9.12
C ASN A 75 -16.54 -8.58 10.02
N LYS A 76 -15.50 -7.96 9.44
CA LYS A 76 -14.41 -7.35 10.20
C LYS A 76 -14.34 -5.84 10.07
N ILE A 77 -14.64 -5.29 8.88
CA ILE A 77 -14.52 -3.85 8.65
C ILE A 77 -15.77 -3.13 9.16
N ILE A 78 -16.96 -3.53 8.71
CA ILE A 78 -18.22 -2.90 9.11
C ILE A 78 -18.99 -3.70 10.16
N HIS A 79 -18.45 -4.82 10.64
CA HIS A 79 -18.97 -5.62 11.76
C HIS A 79 -20.43 -6.05 11.63
N LEU A 80 -20.89 -6.44 10.43
CA LEU A 80 -22.21 -6.99 10.27
C LEU A 80 -22.29 -8.42 10.83
N PRO A 81 -23.41 -8.79 11.48
CA PRO A 81 -23.59 -10.14 11.97
C PRO A 81 -23.67 -11.15 10.82
N PRO A 82 -23.18 -12.40 11.02
CA PRO A 82 -23.35 -13.47 10.04
C PRO A 82 -24.81 -13.65 9.65
N ALA A 83 -25.08 -13.66 8.34
CA ALA A 83 -26.44 -13.74 7.82
C ALA A 83 -26.45 -14.37 6.42
N ASP A 84 -27.63 -14.79 5.96
CA ASP A 84 -27.82 -15.16 4.57
C ASP A 84 -27.76 -13.95 3.64
N SER A 85 -27.73 -14.18 2.33
CA SER A 85 -27.61 -13.10 1.36
C SER A 85 -28.76 -12.09 1.38
N ALA A 86 -29.95 -12.49 1.78
CA ALA A 86 -31.10 -11.60 1.89
C ALA A 86 -30.99 -10.67 3.11
N ALA A 87 -30.70 -11.22 4.28
CA ALA A 87 -30.50 -10.44 5.50
C ALA A 87 -29.24 -9.57 5.40
N LEU A 88 -28.18 -10.05 4.75
CA LEU A 88 -26.96 -9.26 4.53
C LEU A 88 -27.23 -8.08 3.58
N ALA A 89 -28.02 -8.28 2.50
CA ALA A 89 -28.44 -7.20 1.62
C ALA A 89 -29.19 -6.09 2.36
N LEU A 90 -30.12 -6.47 3.26
CA LEU A 90 -30.84 -5.50 4.11
C LEU A 90 -29.88 -4.75 5.06
N SER A 91 -28.89 -5.44 5.63
CA SER A 91 -27.92 -4.83 6.53
C SER A 91 -26.99 -3.86 5.78
N LEU A 92 -26.53 -4.22 4.60
CA LEU A 92 -25.76 -3.34 3.73
C LEU A 92 -26.59 -2.14 3.24
N GLN A 93 -27.89 -2.37 2.92
CA GLN A 93 -28.79 -1.28 2.57
C GLN A 93 -28.96 -0.30 3.74
N LYS A 94 -29.06 -0.79 4.96
CA LYS A 94 -29.08 0.06 6.17
C LYS A 94 -27.78 0.85 6.29
N PHE A 95 -26.63 0.21 6.14
CA PHE A 95 -25.32 0.84 6.21
C PHE A 95 -25.20 2.00 5.23
N VAL A 96 -25.47 1.78 3.93
CA VAL A 96 -25.37 2.84 2.91
C VAL A 96 -26.46 3.91 3.04
N SER A 97 -27.57 3.61 3.73
CA SER A 97 -28.67 4.55 3.95
C SER A 97 -28.54 5.35 5.24
N ASP A 98 -27.62 4.95 6.12
CA ASP A 98 -27.32 5.67 7.36
C ASP A 98 -26.85 7.09 7.05
N LYS A 99 -27.30 8.05 7.86
CA LYS A 99 -27.01 9.46 7.62
C LYS A 99 -25.52 9.77 7.76
N ASP A 100 -24.89 9.25 8.81
CA ASP A 100 -23.49 9.54 9.09
C ASP A 100 -22.58 8.88 8.03
N VAL A 101 -22.92 7.66 7.59
CA VAL A 101 -22.22 6.97 6.51
C VAL A 101 -22.36 7.70 5.18
N LYS A 102 -23.55 8.28 4.88
CA LYS A 102 -23.74 9.12 3.69
C LYS A 102 -22.93 10.41 3.75
N ASP A 103 -22.89 11.05 4.90
CA ASP A 103 -22.13 12.29 5.10
C ASP A 103 -20.60 12.01 4.92
N ILE A 104 -20.11 10.88 5.45
CA ILE A 104 -18.73 10.41 5.24
C ILE A 104 -18.47 10.12 3.76
N HIS A 105 -19.35 9.38 3.09
CA HIS A 105 -19.23 9.09 1.66
C HIS A 105 -19.18 10.36 0.82
N ALA A 106 -20.06 11.33 1.09
CA ALA A 106 -20.06 12.62 0.41
C ALA A 106 -18.74 13.39 0.62
N ARG A 107 -18.13 13.27 1.81
CA ARG A 107 -16.80 13.86 2.06
C ARG A 107 -15.70 13.10 1.29
N VAL A 108 -15.77 11.76 1.20
CA VAL A 108 -14.86 10.95 0.38
C VAL A 108 -14.92 11.39 -1.09
N GLU A 109 -16.11 11.48 -1.67
CA GLU A 109 -16.30 11.91 -3.07
C GLU A 109 -15.80 13.35 -3.33
N LYS A 110 -15.89 14.23 -2.33
CA LYS A 110 -15.32 15.57 -2.42
C LYS A 110 -13.80 15.58 -2.42
N VAL A 111 -13.18 14.69 -1.67
CA VAL A 111 -11.71 14.58 -1.54
C VAL A 111 -11.13 13.73 -2.67
N PHE A 112 -11.75 12.62 -3.02
CA PHE A 112 -11.25 11.65 -4.00
C PHE A 112 -12.15 11.61 -5.23
N SER A 113 -11.74 12.25 -6.32
CA SER A 113 -12.35 11.97 -7.63
C SER A 113 -12.02 10.55 -8.11
N SER A 114 -12.77 10.03 -9.07
CA SER A 114 -12.45 8.73 -9.69
C SER A 114 -11.04 8.71 -10.29
N ALA A 115 -10.57 9.84 -10.84
CA ALA A 115 -9.21 10.00 -11.36
C ALA A 115 -8.14 9.96 -10.24
N ASP A 116 -8.42 10.50 -9.05
CA ASP A 116 -7.52 10.38 -7.90
C ASP A 116 -7.35 8.92 -7.48
N LYS A 117 -8.44 8.14 -7.47
CA LYS A 117 -8.41 6.71 -7.15
C LYS A 117 -7.61 5.92 -8.21
N ASP A 118 -7.77 6.24 -9.50
CA ASP A 118 -6.99 5.62 -10.58
C ASP A 118 -5.50 5.95 -10.47
N LYS A 119 -5.18 7.20 -10.14
CA LYS A 119 -3.79 7.62 -9.87
C LYS A 119 -3.21 6.85 -8.69
N LEU A 120 -3.95 6.72 -7.59
CA LEU A 120 -3.53 5.96 -6.41
C LEU A 120 -3.23 4.50 -6.77
N PHE A 121 -4.11 3.84 -7.52
CA PHE A 121 -3.84 2.48 -7.98
C PHE A 121 -2.57 2.38 -8.81
N SER A 122 -2.33 3.33 -9.73
CA SER A 122 -1.11 3.37 -10.53
C SER A 122 0.15 3.56 -9.67
N GLU A 123 0.09 4.38 -8.62
CA GLU A 123 1.21 4.57 -7.69
C GLU A 123 1.51 3.29 -6.89
N ILE A 124 0.46 2.57 -6.47
CA ILE A 124 0.62 1.27 -5.79
C ILE A 124 1.18 0.22 -6.76
N GLU A 125 0.79 0.21 -8.02
CA GLU A 125 1.35 -0.70 -9.04
C GLU A 125 2.84 -0.46 -9.28
N VAL A 126 3.29 0.79 -9.23
CA VAL A 126 4.74 1.11 -9.28
C VAL A 126 5.45 0.49 -8.08
N PHE A 127 4.90 0.64 -6.87
CA PHE A 127 5.42 -0.03 -5.68
C PHE A 127 5.48 -1.55 -5.86
N LEU A 128 4.41 -2.19 -6.30
CA LEU A 128 4.34 -3.64 -6.51
C LEU A 128 5.34 -4.12 -7.58
N SER A 129 5.57 -3.31 -8.61
CA SER A 129 6.59 -3.57 -9.63
C SER A 129 8.01 -3.50 -9.04
N ASN A 130 8.30 -2.50 -8.22
CA ASN A 130 9.57 -2.39 -7.51
C ASN A 130 9.78 -3.60 -6.57
N TYR A 131 8.73 -3.95 -5.81
CA TYR A 131 8.74 -5.12 -4.94
C TYR A 131 9.06 -6.40 -5.71
N LYS A 132 8.37 -6.64 -6.85
CA LYS A 132 8.64 -7.78 -7.72
C LYS A 132 10.08 -7.80 -8.26
N ASN A 133 10.60 -6.64 -8.64
CA ASN A 133 11.95 -6.53 -9.18
C ASN A 133 13.03 -6.83 -8.14
N GLU A 134 12.82 -6.44 -6.89
CA GLU A 134 13.79 -6.66 -5.81
C GLU A 134 13.66 -8.04 -5.16
N LEU A 135 12.44 -8.55 -4.99
CA LEU A 135 12.16 -9.78 -4.24
C LEU A 135 11.70 -10.96 -5.10
N GLY A 136 11.49 -10.75 -6.41
CA GLY A 136 11.19 -11.81 -7.38
C GLY A 136 9.72 -12.25 -7.43
N THR A 137 8.86 -11.78 -6.51
CA THR A 137 7.44 -12.16 -6.44
C THR A 137 6.55 -10.93 -6.31
N GLN A 138 5.31 -11.05 -6.76
CA GLN A 138 4.25 -10.06 -6.56
C GLN A 138 2.91 -10.81 -6.49
N PRO A 139 2.42 -11.12 -5.30
CA PRO A 139 1.22 -11.93 -5.12
C PRO A 139 -0.08 -11.15 -5.24
N VAL A 140 -0.05 -9.82 -5.13
CA VAL A 140 -1.25 -8.95 -5.12
C VAL A 140 -1.96 -9.01 -6.47
N LYS A 141 -3.24 -9.37 -6.45
CA LYS A 141 -4.11 -9.46 -7.63
C LYS A 141 -5.18 -8.37 -7.66
N HIS A 142 -5.50 -7.80 -6.50
CA HIS A 142 -6.59 -6.85 -6.35
C HIS A 142 -6.15 -5.61 -5.58
N LEU A 143 -6.41 -4.43 -6.13
CA LEU A 143 -6.33 -3.15 -5.44
C LEU A 143 -7.75 -2.64 -5.25
N ILE A 144 -8.13 -2.33 -4.01
CA ILE A 144 -9.53 -2.08 -3.65
C ILE A 144 -9.62 -0.80 -2.84
N THR A 145 -10.45 0.15 -3.25
CA THR A 145 -10.85 1.26 -2.37
C THR A 145 -12.19 0.94 -1.72
N PHE A 146 -12.37 1.33 -0.47
CA PHE A 146 -13.60 1.12 0.28
C PHE A 146 -13.83 2.22 1.32
N LEU A 147 -14.99 2.17 1.96
CA LEU A 147 -15.35 3.03 3.08
C LEU A 147 -15.47 2.16 4.32
N SER A 148 -14.68 2.47 5.36
CA SER A 148 -14.53 1.62 6.54
C SER A 148 -15.35 2.08 7.75
N ALA A 149 -15.99 3.24 7.68
CA ALA A 149 -16.54 3.97 8.83
C ALA A 149 -15.45 4.23 9.90
N PHE A 150 -14.26 4.65 9.44
CA PHE A 150 -13.07 4.98 10.24
C PHE A 150 -12.45 3.81 11.01
N ASN A 151 -12.70 2.57 10.59
CA ASN A 151 -12.16 1.39 11.27
C ASN A 151 -10.79 0.96 10.73
N TYR A 152 -10.54 1.13 9.42
CA TYR A 152 -9.31 0.63 8.78
C TYR A 152 -8.81 1.59 7.71
N ALA A 153 -7.53 1.97 7.80
CA ALA A 153 -6.86 2.78 6.79
C ALA A 153 -6.36 1.90 5.63
N VAL A 154 -5.65 0.83 5.94
CA VAL A 154 -5.11 -0.14 4.97
C VAL A 154 -5.38 -1.55 5.47
N ILE A 155 -5.76 -2.41 4.56
CA ILE A 155 -5.83 -3.86 4.78
C ILE A 155 -4.95 -4.57 3.75
N THR A 156 -4.24 -5.60 4.18
CA THR A 156 -3.37 -6.39 3.32
C THR A 156 -3.70 -7.87 3.46
N SER A 157 -3.55 -8.59 2.36
CA SER A 157 -3.63 -10.05 2.32
C SER A 157 -2.73 -10.58 1.22
N ASP A 158 -2.56 -11.90 1.15
CA ASP A 158 -1.75 -12.57 0.13
C ASP A 158 -2.12 -12.19 -1.32
N SER A 159 -3.32 -11.68 -1.54
CA SER A 159 -3.81 -11.39 -2.90
C SER A 159 -4.45 -10.02 -3.08
N ALA A 160 -4.61 -9.22 -2.03
CA ALA A 160 -5.29 -7.94 -2.13
C ALA A 160 -4.70 -6.88 -1.18
N ILE A 161 -4.72 -5.63 -1.64
CA ILE A 161 -4.51 -4.43 -0.83
C ILE A 161 -5.80 -3.61 -0.91
N GLY A 162 -6.36 -3.28 0.25
CA GLY A 162 -7.53 -2.43 0.37
C GLY A 162 -7.21 -1.13 1.10
N ILE A 163 -7.80 -0.04 0.64
CA ILE A 163 -7.60 1.31 1.16
C ILE A 163 -8.93 1.88 1.63
N GLY A 164 -9.05 2.17 2.93
CA GLY A 164 -10.18 2.86 3.54
C GLY A 164 -10.06 4.36 3.35
N LEU A 165 -10.73 4.88 2.32
CA LEU A 165 -10.58 6.27 1.89
C LEU A 165 -11.03 7.30 2.94
N ASP A 166 -11.97 6.91 3.80
CA ASP A 166 -12.45 7.72 4.92
C ASP A 166 -11.38 8.01 5.98
N MET A 167 -10.30 7.26 6.00
CA MET A 167 -9.13 7.54 6.85
C MET A 167 -8.17 8.60 6.27
N TYR A 168 -8.46 9.17 5.08
CA TYR A 168 -7.54 10.10 4.39
C TYR A 168 -8.24 11.37 3.89
N LEU A 169 -9.18 11.89 4.68
CA LEU A 169 -10.02 13.04 4.30
C LEU A 169 -9.37 14.41 4.53
N GLY A 170 -8.13 14.43 5.05
CA GLY A 170 -7.41 15.65 5.40
C GLY A 170 -7.51 16.01 6.89
N SER A 171 -6.53 16.76 7.38
CA SER A 171 -6.46 17.19 8.79
C SER A 171 -7.59 18.15 9.21
N ASP A 172 -8.33 18.69 8.26
CA ASP A 172 -9.49 19.56 8.46
C ASP A 172 -10.83 18.79 8.55
N CYS A 173 -10.77 17.46 8.53
CA CYS A 173 -11.95 16.61 8.58
C CYS A 173 -12.63 16.68 9.96
N GLU A 174 -13.86 17.13 10.00
CA GLU A 174 -14.68 17.31 11.20
C GLU A 174 -15.08 15.99 11.89
N PHE A 175 -15.03 14.88 11.17
CA PHE A 175 -15.41 13.58 11.72
C PHE A 175 -14.35 13.03 12.69
N TYR A 176 -13.06 13.22 12.45
CA TYR A 176 -12.00 12.64 13.27
C TYR A 176 -12.08 13.04 14.76
N PRO A 177 -12.21 14.32 15.12
CA PRO A 177 -12.38 14.68 16.52
C PRO A 177 -13.72 14.21 17.09
N SER A 178 -14.78 14.11 16.29
CA SER A 178 -16.11 13.67 16.76
C SER A 178 -16.14 12.21 17.19
N ILE A 179 -15.27 11.37 16.62
CA ILE A 179 -15.09 9.95 16.97
C ILE A 179 -13.92 9.71 17.95
N GLY A 180 -13.33 10.79 18.48
CA GLY A 180 -12.30 10.71 19.51
C GLY A 180 -10.89 10.45 19.01
N ILE A 181 -10.60 10.58 17.71
CA ILE A 181 -9.24 10.49 17.19
C ILE A 181 -8.49 11.76 17.60
N PRO A 182 -7.34 11.65 18.29
CA PRO A 182 -6.58 12.82 18.73
C PRO A 182 -5.90 13.53 17.55
N GLN A 183 -5.76 14.84 17.63
CA GLN A 183 -5.24 15.69 16.55
C GLN A 183 -3.88 15.21 16.02
N TYR A 184 -2.98 14.80 16.89
CA TYR A 184 -1.65 14.32 16.46
C TYR A 184 -1.72 13.08 15.55
N ALA A 185 -2.78 12.26 15.68
CA ALA A 185 -2.93 11.04 14.87
C ALA A 185 -3.43 11.35 13.46
N TYR A 186 -4.37 12.31 13.30
CA TYR A 186 -4.94 12.61 11.99
C TYR A 186 -4.23 13.73 11.21
N GLN A 187 -3.12 14.26 11.72
CA GLN A 187 -2.29 15.23 10.96
C GLN A 187 -1.82 14.67 9.61
N HIS A 188 -1.60 13.37 9.53
CA HIS A 188 -1.14 12.67 8.34
C HIS A 188 -2.25 11.91 7.59
N PHE A 189 -3.52 12.08 7.98
CA PHE A 189 -4.63 11.43 7.31
C PHE A 189 -5.02 12.18 6.03
N SER A 190 -4.12 12.18 5.04
CA SER A 190 -4.32 12.79 3.73
C SER A 190 -3.85 11.89 2.60
N LYS A 191 -4.25 12.21 1.36
CA LYS A 191 -3.88 11.44 0.16
C LYS A 191 -2.39 11.17 0.06
N ASP A 192 -1.56 12.13 0.47
CA ASP A 192 -0.10 12.07 0.31
C ASP A 192 0.55 10.96 1.15
N TYR A 193 -0.14 10.48 2.20
CA TYR A 193 0.37 9.44 3.09
C TYR A 193 -0.10 8.04 2.72
N ILE A 194 -1.12 7.89 1.84
CA ILE A 194 -1.72 6.58 1.52
C ILE A 194 -0.67 5.59 1.03
N LEU A 195 0.18 5.98 0.07
CA LEU A 195 1.20 5.08 -0.47
C LEU A 195 2.19 4.63 0.61
N CYS A 196 2.62 5.54 1.49
CA CYS A 196 3.48 5.19 2.63
C CYS A 196 2.81 4.17 3.55
N ASP A 197 1.54 4.38 3.87
CA ASP A 197 0.80 3.49 4.77
C ASP A 197 0.52 2.13 4.12
N VAL A 198 0.28 2.09 2.82
CA VAL A 198 0.18 0.84 2.04
C VAL A 198 1.49 0.05 2.11
N ILE A 199 2.63 0.70 1.90
CA ILE A 199 3.94 0.04 1.93
C ILE A 199 4.28 -0.42 3.35
N LYS A 200 3.98 0.41 4.38
CA LYS A 200 4.15 0.04 5.79
C LYS A 200 3.27 -1.15 6.17
N GLY A 201 1.99 -1.13 5.77
CA GLY A 201 1.05 -2.22 6.01
C GLY A 201 1.47 -3.52 5.30
N TRP A 202 1.97 -3.41 4.08
CA TRP A 202 2.54 -4.56 3.37
C TRP A 202 3.76 -5.15 4.10
N TYR A 203 4.71 -4.28 4.51
CA TYR A 203 5.86 -4.72 5.30
C TYR A 203 5.44 -5.45 6.58
N GLN A 204 4.44 -4.93 7.29
CA GLN A 204 3.92 -5.52 8.52
C GLN A 204 3.27 -6.88 8.30
N SER A 205 2.63 -7.10 7.14
CA SER A 205 2.02 -8.40 6.81
C SER A 205 3.05 -9.49 6.51
N GLU A 206 4.25 -9.11 6.09
CA GLU A 206 5.34 -10.02 5.74
C GLU A 206 6.36 -10.23 6.89
N HIS A 207 6.31 -9.36 7.91
CA HIS A 207 7.32 -9.32 8.96
C HIS A 207 6.67 -9.10 10.33
N ASP A 208 6.72 -10.10 11.17
CA ASP A 208 6.23 -9.99 12.54
C ASP A 208 7.20 -9.19 13.42
N VAL A 209 6.63 -8.45 14.37
CA VAL A 209 7.39 -7.92 15.50
C VAL A 209 7.70 -9.09 16.44
N ASP A 210 8.97 -9.28 16.79
CA ASP A 210 9.36 -10.28 17.79
C ASP A 210 8.85 -9.84 19.18
N GLU A 211 7.65 -10.25 19.53
CA GLU A 211 6.99 -9.88 20.79
C GLU A 211 7.69 -10.49 22.02
N GLU A 212 8.41 -11.61 21.86
CA GLU A 212 9.16 -12.25 22.94
C GLU A 212 10.36 -11.38 23.37
N LYS A 213 10.93 -10.65 22.43
CA LYS A 213 11.98 -9.68 22.68
C LYS A 213 11.40 -8.26 22.84
N ASN A 214 10.42 -8.06 23.68
CA ASN A 214 9.72 -6.78 23.89
C ASN A 214 10.65 -5.64 24.39
N GLU A 215 11.86 -5.62 23.86
CA GLU A 215 12.88 -4.63 24.13
C GLU A 215 12.71 -3.43 23.19
N PHE A 216 12.89 -2.25 23.74
CA PHE A 216 12.85 -0.98 22.99
C PHE A 216 13.74 -1.02 21.73
N LEU A 217 14.94 -1.61 21.84
CA LEU A 217 15.87 -1.76 20.72
C LEU A 217 15.29 -2.64 19.58
N SER A 218 14.62 -3.74 19.90
CA SER A 218 14.01 -4.62 18.89
C SER A 218 12.93 -3.88 18.10
N ARG A 219 12.10 -3.10 18.78
CA ARG A 219 11.08 -2.26 18.12
C ARG A 219 11.72 -1.15 17.27
N MET A 220 12.74 -0.49 17.77
CA MET A 220 13.48 0.52 16.97
C MET A 220 14.06 -0.07 15.69
N ILE A 221 14.67 -1.27 15.78
CA ILE A 221 15.23 -1.97 14.62
C ILE A 221 14.11 -2.34 13.64
N TYR A 222 12.98 -2.86 14.14
CA TYR A 222 11.83 -3.21 13.30
C TYR A 222 11.30 -2.00 12.52
N TYR A 223 11.01 -0.89 13.20
CA TYR A 223 10.54 0.33 12.54
C TYR A 223 11.60 0.97 11.63
N GLY A 224 12.87 0.90 12.00
CA GLY A 224 13.98 1.35 11.15
C GLY A 224 14.05 0.55 9.84
N LYS A 225 13.86 -0.77 9.90
CA LYS A 225 13.78 -1.64 8.71
C LYS A 225 12.55 -1.32 7.86
N GLN A 226 11.38 -1.10 8.48
CA GLN A 226 10.16 -0.72 7.78
C GLN A 226 10.35 0.62 7.04
N TRP A 227 10.96 1.61 7.65
CA TRP A 227 11.24 2.90 7.02
C TRP A 227 12.24 2.78 5.88
N TYR A 228 13.31 2.00 6.08
CA TYR A 228 14.27 1.71 5.02
C TYR A 228 13.58 1.01 3.83
N PHE A 229 12.78 -0.02 4.09
CA PHE A 229 12.01 -0.70 3.08
C PHE A 229 11.11 0.28 2.30
N THR A 230 10.37 1.13 3.00
CA THR A 230 9.50 2.13 2.37
C THR A 230 10.30 3.09 1.49
N SER A 231 11.48 3.56 1.95
CA SER A 231 12.33 4.47 1.17
C SER A 231 12.93 3.82 -0.09
N VAL A 232 13.16 2.51 -0.06
CA VAL A 232 13.65 1.75 -1.24
C VAL A 232 12.52 1.50 -2.23
N MET A 233 11.33 1.14 -1.73
CA MET A 233 10.18 0.80 -2.57
C MET A 233 9.48 2.02 -3.18
N ALA A 234 9.55 3.18 -2.52
CA ALA A 234 9.00 4.44 -2.99
C ALA A 234 9.96 5.61 -2.74
N PRO A 235 11.08 5.72 -3.50
CA PRO A 235 12.09 6.76 -3.28
C PRO A 235 11.54 8.19 -3.37
N GLN A 236 10.46 8.41 -4.14
CA GLN A 236 9.79 9.69 -4.28
C GLN A 236 9.08 10.16 -3.00
N MET A 237 8.92 9.27 -2.00
CA MET A 237 8.20 9.54 -0.76
C MET A 237 9.14 9.86 0.42
N GLN A 238 10.44 10.07 0.18
CA GLN A 238 11.42 10.27 1.27
C GLN A 238 11.05 11.40 2.21
N ASP A 239 10.60 12.54 1.70
CA ASP A 239 10.21 13.68 2.52
C ASP A 239 8.97 13.34 3.38
N THR A 240 7.99 12.64 2.81
CA THR A 240 6.79 12.18 3.51
C THR A 240 7.10 11.17 4.60
N ILE A 241 8.07 10.26 4.36
CA ILE A 241 8.51 9.24 5.31
C ILE A 241 9.16 9.87 6.55
N LEU A 242 9.94 10.95 6.35
CA LEU A 242 10.66 11.61 7.42
C LEU A 242 9.79 12.53 8.29
N THR A 243 8.63 12.95 7.78
CA THR A 243 7.69 13.85 8.45
C THR A 243 6.50 13.14 9.09
N GLY A 244 6.25 11.88 8.74
CA GLY A 244 5.21 10.99 9.28
C GLY A 244 5.77 10.00 10.28
#